data_e0b8b153f76182b69df0902958a19f2f
#
_entry.id   e0b8b153f76182b69df0902958a19f2f
#
_cell.length_a   1.000
_cell.length_b   1.000
_cell.length_c   1.000
_cell.angle_alpha   90.00
_cell.angle_beta   90.00
_cell.angle_gamma   90.00
#
_symmetry.space_group_name_H-M   'P 1'
#
loop_
_entity.id
_entity.type
_entity.pdbx_description
1 polymer ?
#
loop_
_entity_poly.entity_id
_entity_poly.type
_entity_poly.pdbx_seq_one_letter_code
_entity_poly.pdbx_strand_id
1 'polypeptide(L)'
;LGKLTEKVIAKRLRSSLPKLKNQFAYTPRLGTTDALVKLTSDVVRQLDDKNTLAIQTLMLDFSKAFDNMRPDIAITKLLSLNVDPQIVTLIKSFLMSREQCVVFQGYSSEYQSSRVGVPQGTILGPLLWNSFIDDLNPPVATLKYADDTTLYTALRKDEVTITDSTSLKATVTPNHNRLQEAATYAAEWCHSNKMTL
;
A
#
# COMPACT_ATOMS: atom_id res chain seq x y z
N LEU A 1 -25.35 0.69 16.59
CA LEU A 1 -24.85 2.07 16.70
C LEU A 1 -23.42 2.22 16.16
N GLY A 2 -22.43 1.41 16.57
CA GLY A 2 -21.03 1.56 16.15
C GLY A 2 -20.82 1.62 14.63
N LYS A 3 -21.36 0.67 13.86
CA LYS A 3 -21.26 0.68 12.38
C LYS A 3 -21.94 1.90 11.73
N LEU A 4 -22.96 2.49 12.34
CA LEU A 4 -23.59 3.71 11.83
C LEU A 4 -22.67 4.91 12.03
N THR A 5 -22.07 5.03 13.20
CA THR A 5 -21.07 6.06 13.51
C THR A 5 -19.86 5.94 12.58
N GLU A 6 -19.34 4.73 12.37
CA GLU A 6 -18.26 4.49 11.41
C GLU A 6 -18.62 4.95 9.98
N LYS A 7 -19.85 4.68 9.50
CA LYS A 7 -20.30 5.15 8.19
C LYS A 7 -20.28 6.69 8.07
N VAL A 8 -20.69 7.41 9.11
CA VAL A 8 -20.68 8.88 9.11
C VAL A 8 -19.25 9.40 9.07
N ILE A 9 -18.37 8.85 9.91
CA ILE A 9 -16.95 9.24 9.94
C ILE A 9 -16.29 8.89 8.60
N ALA A 10 -16.53 7.69 8.06
CA ALA A 10 -15.98 7.24 6.78
C ALA A 10 -16.41 8.14 5.62
N LYS A 11 -17.68 8.59 5.61
CA LYS A 11 -18.18 9.52 4.58
C LYS A 11 -17.42 10.86 4.64
N ARG A 12 -17.25 11.43 5.84
CA ARG A 12 -16.51 12.68 6.03
C ARG A 12 -15.02 12.51 5.72
N LEU A 13 -14.40 11.45 6.19
CA LEU A 13 -13.00 11.14 5.87
C LEU A 13 -12.79 11.05 4.36
N ARG A 14 -13.64 10.29 3.66
CA ARG A 14 -13.54 10.12 2.20
C ARG A 14 -13.67 11.43 1.44
N SER A 15 -14.51 12.38 1.91
CA SER A 15 -14.65 13.70 1.28
C SER A 15 -13.46 14.63 1.55
N SER A 16 -12.68 14.37 2.60
CA SER A 16 -11.49 15.16 2.97
C SER A 16 -10.20 14.60 2.36
N LEU A 17 -10.20 13.32 1.96
CA LEU A 17 -9.00 12.70 1.37
C LEU A 17 -8.80 13.15 -0.08
N PRO A 18 -7.55 13.41 -0.49
CA PRO A 18 -7.21 13.61 -1.89
C PRO A 18 -7.46 12.33 -2.70
N LYS A 19 -7.43 12.44 -4.02
CA LYS A 19 -7.47 11.24 -4.88
C LYS A 19 -6.21 10.41 -4.62
N LEU A 20 -6.42 9.20 -4.11
CA LEU A 20 -5.33 8.27 -3.80
C LEU A 20 -4.59 7.84 -5.07
N LYS A 21 -3.28 7.72 -4.97
CA LYS A 21 -2.43 7.39 -6.11
C LYS A 21 -2.31 5.89 -6.30
N ASN A 22 -2.65 5.41 -7.49
CA ASN A 22 -2.42 4.03 -7.93
C ASN A 22 -3.05 2.95 -7.04
N GLN A 23 -4.02 3.29 -6.17
CA GLN A 23 -4.74 2.36 -5.31
C GLN A 23 -6.10 2.03 -5.93
N PHE A 24 -6.34 0.76 -6.19
CA PHE A 24 -7.57 0.26 -6.81
C PHE A 24 -8.54 -0.34 -5.81
N ALA A 25 -8.03 -1.03 -4.78
CA ALA A 25 -8.89 -1.60 -3.75
C ALA A 25 -9.54 -0.53 -2.88
N TYR A 26 -10.77 -0.80 -2.48
CA TYR A 26 -11.59 0.09 -1.62
C TYR A 26 -11.81 1.50 -2.21
N THR A 27 -11.48 1.68 -3.48
CA THR A 27 -11.69 2.93 -4.21
C THR A 27 -13.01 2.87 -4.96
N PRO A 28 -13.91 3.87 -4.83
CA PRO A 28 -15.20 3.84 -5.51
C PRO A 28 -15.06 3.68 -7.01
N ARG A 29 -15.85 2.76 -7.59
CA ARG A 29 -15.89 2.45 -9.02
C ARG A 29 -14.63 1.81 -9.60
N LEU A 30 -13.68 1.38 -8.77
CA LEU A 30 -12.51 0.62 -9.17
C LEU A 30 -12.55 -0.77 -8.56
N GLY A 31 -12.06 -1.77 -9.30
CA GLY A 31 -11.97 -3.15 -8.87
C GLY A 31 -10.73 -3.85 -9.41
N THR A 32 -10.68 -5.15 -9.24
CA THR A 32 -9.57 -6.00 -9.73
C THR A 32 -9.40 -5.92 -11.24
N THR A 33 -10.50 -5.87 -11.99
CA THR A 33 -10.48 -5.73 -13.44
C THR A 33 -9.80 -4.44 -13.87
N ASP A 34 -10.10 -3.30 -13.20
CA ASP A 34 -9.49 -2.00 -13.52
C ASP A 34 -7.99 -2.02 -13.23
N ALA A 35 -7.57 -2.67 -12.13
CA ALA A 35 -6.17 -2.85 -11.78
C ALA A 35 -5.43 -3.68 -12.86
N LEU A 36 -6.02 -4.80 -13.30
CA LEU A 36 -5.45 -5.65 -14.34
C LEU A 36 -5.39 -4.93 -15.68
N VAL A 37 -6.44 -4.23 -16.09
CA VAL A 37 -6.46 -3.44 -17.33
C VAL A 37 -5.37 -2.37 -17.29
N LYS A 38 -5.21 -1.68 -16.16
CA LYS A 38 -4.14 -0.68 -15.99
C LYS A 38 -2.76 -1.31 -16.16
N LEU A 39 -2.49 -2.42 -15.44
CA LEU A 39 -1.21 -3.12 -15.51
C LEU A 39 -0.92 -3.60 -16.93
N THR A 40 -1.86 -4.32 -17.55
CA THR A 40 -1.71 -4.87 -18.90
C THR A 40 -1.47 -3.77 -19.92
N SER A 41 -2.26 -2.68 -19.88
CA SER A 41 -2.12 -1.56 -20.80
C SER A 41 -0.78 -0.86 -20.66
N ASP A 42 -0.27 -0.72 -19.43
CA ASP A 42 1.04 -0.11 -19.19
C ASP A 42 2.18 -1.00 -19.68
N VAL A 43 2.07 -2.31 -19.44
CA VAL A 43 3.05 -3.30 -19.91
C VAL A 43 3.11 -3.32 -21.43
N VAL A 44 1.95 -3.43 -22.10
CA VAL A 44 1.89 -3.43 -23.57
C VAL A 44 2.48 -2.14 -24.14
N ARG A 45 2.08 -0.99 -23.62
CA ARG A 45 2.61 0.31 -24.08
C ARG A 45 4.13 0.43 -23.91
N GLN A 46 4.69 -0.12 -22.82
CA GLN A 46 6.13 -0.11 -22.62
C GLN A 46 6.85 -1.10 -23.54
N LEU A 47 6.25 -2.26 -23.85
CA LEU A 47 6.81 -3.25 -24.79
C LEU A 47 6.74 -2.79 -26.25
N ASP A 48 5.81 -1.90 -26.60
CA ASP A 48 5.72 -1.31 -27.94
C ASP A 48 6.90 -0.36 -28.25
N ASP A 49 7.62 0.11 -27.23
CA ASP A 49 8.88 0.86 -27.44
C ASP A 49 9.97 -0.10 -27.90
N LYS A 50 10.51 0.12 -29.10
CA LYS A 50 11.57 -0.69 -29.73
C LYS A 50 12.83 -0.81 -28.89
N ASN A 51 13.06 0.11 -27.96
CA ASN A 51 14.21 0.08 -27.03
C ASN A 51 13.95 -0.75 -25.79
N THR A 52 12.72 -1.18 -25.53
CA THR A 52 12.39 -2.04 -24.41
C THR A 52 12.76 -3.48 -24.72
N LEU A 53 13.53 -4.10 -23.85
CA LEU A 53 13.91 -5.51 -23.91
C LEU A 53 12.91 -6.40 -23.16
N ALA A 54 12.53 -5.96 -21.96
CA ALA A 54 11.61 -6.68 -21.07
C ALA A 54 10.95 -5.74 -20.08
N ILE A 55 9.95 -6.23 -19.35
CA ILE A 55 9.40 -5.57 -18.17
C ILE A 55 9.89 -6.28 -16.93
N GLN A 56 10.54 -5.55 -16.05
CA GLN A 56 10.91 -6.02 -14.72
C GLN A 56 9.76 -5.71 -13.76
N THR A 57 9.45 -6.67 -12.90
CA THR A 57 8.37 -6.53 -11.91
C THR A 57 8.85 -6.97 -10.55
N LEU A 58 8.49 -6.23 -9.51
CA LEU A 58 8.69 -6.57 -8.11
C LEU A 58 7.33 -6.51 -7.40
N MET A 59 6.93 -7.60 -6.77
CA MET A 59 5.73 -7.69 -5.96
C MET A 59 6.13 -7.57 -4.49
N LEU A 60 5.49 -6.67 -3.77
CA LEU A 60 5.68 -6.45 -2.34
C LEU A 60 4.47 -7.01 -1.61
N ASP A 61 4.73 -7.84 -0.61
CA ASP A 61 3.72 -8.42 0.29
C ASP A 61 4.00 -7.96 1.73
N PHE A 62 3.03 -7.30 2.34
CA PHE A 62 3.17 -6.76 3.70
C PHE A 62 2.67 -7.78 4.72
N SER A 63 3.55 -8.20 5.62
CA SER A 63 3.18 -9.10 6.70
C SER A 63 2.11 -8.50 7.61
N LYS A 64 0.91 -9.11 7.64
CA LYS A 64 -0.22 -8.69 8.50
C LYS A 64 -0.48 -7.19 8.43
N ALA A 65 -0.58 -6.64 7.22
CA ALA A 65 -0.66 -5.21 6.92
C ALA A 65 -1.61 -4.44 7.85
N PHE A 66 -2.86 -4.87 7.94
CA PHE A 66 -3.88 -4.23 8.79
C PHE A 66 -3.62 -4.39 10.28
N ASP A 67 -3.04 -5.51 10.71
CA ASP A 67 -2.77 -5.81 12.12
C ASP A 67 -1.53 -5.09 12.63
N ASN A 68 -0.58 -4.78 11.74
CA ASN A 68 0.69 -4.09 12.06
C ASN A 68 0.64 -2.58 11.85
N MET A 69 -0.42 -2.04 11.27
CA MET A 69 -0.55 -0.60 11.04
C MET A 69 -0.45 0.18 12.36
N ARG A 70 0.49 1.12 12.42
CA ARG A 70 0.74 1.96 13.61
C ARG A 70 -0.26 3.11 13.68
N PRO A 71 -1.12 3.19 14.72
CA PRO A 71 -2.10 4.27 14.87
C PRO A 71 -1.48 5.66 14.93
N ASP A 72 -0.36 5.82 15.62
CA ASP A 72 0.37 7.09 15.73
C ASP A 72 0.85 7.61 14.37
N ILE A 73 1.42 6.73 13.54
CA ILE A 73 1.86 7.06 12.19
C ILE A 73 0.64 7.36 11.29
N ALA A 74 -0.42 6.55 11.37
CA ALA A 74 -1.63 6.78 10.60
C ALA A 74 -2.26 8.14 10.89
N ILE A 75 -2.32 8.55 12.16
CA ILE A 75 -2.83 9.86 12.57
C ILE A 75 -1.95 10.98 12.01
N THR A 76 -0.63 10.86 12.09
CA THR A 76 0.30 11.86 11.52
C THR A 76 0.10 12.01 10.01
N LYS A 77 -0.06 10.89 9.29
CA LYS A 77 -0.34 10.91 7.84
C LYS A 77 -1.68 11.58 7.51
N LEU A 78 -2.73 11.31 8.27
CA LEU A 78 -4.03 11.97 8.07
C LEU A 78 -3.94 13.48 8.27
N LEU A 79 -3.18 13.94 9.25
CA LEU A 79 -2.92 15.37 9.47
C LEU A 79 -2.13 15.98 8.30
N SER A 80 -1.12 15.29 7.77
CA SER A 80 -0.35 15.75 6.61
C SER A 80 -1.18 15.80 5.32
N LEU A 81 -2.24 15.01 5.23
CA LEU A 81 -3.24 15.04 4.15
C LEU A 81 -4.31 16.14 4.34
N ASN A 82 -4.15 17.01 5.35
CA ASN A 82 -5.09 18.09 5.69
C ASN A 82 -6.51 17.59 6.02
N VAL A 83 -6.64 16.41 6.59
CA VAL A 83 -7.93 15.92 7.10
C VAL A 83 -8.35 16.75 8.30
N ASP A 84 -9.65 17.10 8.37
CA ASP A 84 -10.22 17.88 9.47
C ASP A 84 -9.76 17.32 10.85
N PRO A 85 -9.17 18.16 11.72
CA PRO A 85 -8.69 17.74 13.04
C PRO A 85 -9.76 17.10 13.92
N GLN A 86 -11.02 17.46 13.77
CA GLN A 86 -12.13 16.82 14.50
C GLN A 86 -12.32 15.37 14.06
N ILE A 87 -12.23 15.11 12.75
CA ILE A 87 -12.29 13.75 12.19
C ILE A 87 -11.08 12.93 12.64
N VAL A 88 -9.89 13.52 12.60
CA VAL A 88 -8.66 12.87 13.09
C VAL A 88 -8.77 12.51 14.56
N THR A 89 -9.36 13.37 15.39
CA THR A 89 -9.59 13.09 16.82
C THR A 89 -10.54 11.90 17.03
N LEU A 90 -11.60 11.80 16.24
CA LEU A 90 -12.51 10.66 16.29
C LEU A 90 -11.81 9.36 15.83
N ILE A 91 -11.01 9.43 14.78
CA ILE A 91 -10.22 8.29 14.30
C ILE A 91 -9.18 7.87 15.33
N LYS A 92 -8.52 8.83 15.99
CA LYS A 92 -7.59 8.57 17.09
C LYS A 92 -8.28 7.79 18.21
N SER A 93 -9.44 8.23 18.64
CA SER A 93 -10.25 7.51 19.64
C SER A 93 -10.64 6.10 19.18
N PHE A 94 -10.98 5.94 17.89
CA PHE A 94 -11.32 4.64 17.31
C PHE A 94 -10.11 3.68 17.27
N LEU A 95 -8.91 4.17 17.01
CA LEU A 95 -7.69 3.34 16.87
C LEU A 95 -6.98 3.08 18.20
N MET A 96 -7.06 4.01 19.14
CA MET A 96 -6.40 3.93 20.44
C MET A 96 -7.41 3.52 21.53
N SER A 97 -6.94 3.10 22.67
CA SER A 97 -7.80 2.71 23.81
C SER A 97 -8.74 1.54 23.51
N ARG A 98 -8.29 0.59 22.68
CA ARG A 98 -9.05 -0.63 22.39
C ARG A 98 -8.62 -1.75 23.30
N GLU A 99 -9.60 -2.53 23.73
CA GLU A 99 -9.42 -3.77 24.46
C GLU A 99 -10.13 -4.90 23.74
N GLN A 100 -9.61 -6.08 23.83
CA GLN A 100 -10.19 -7.30 23.25
C GLN A 100 -10.10 -8.46 24.23
N CYS A 101 -11.08 -9.34 24.15
CA CYS A 101 -11.05 -10.62 24.84
C CYS A 101 -11.49 -11.74 23.90
N VAL A 102 -11.10 -12.95 24.18
CA VAL A 102 -11.56 -14.15 23.46
C VAL A 102 -12.76 -14.73 24.21
N VAL A 103 -13.85 -14.99 23.49
CA VAL A 103 -15.03 -15.67 24.04
C VAL A 103 -15.15 -17.03 23.35
N PHE A 104 -15.13 -18.09 24.14
CA PHE A 104 -15.26 -19.46 23.65
C PHE A 104 -16.14 -20.29 24.60
N GLN A 105 -17.18 -20.92 24.07
CA GLN A 105 -18.13 -21.74 24.82
C GLN A 105 -18.68 -21.08 26.09
N GLY A 106 -18.95 -19.78 26.08
CA GLY A 106 -19.46 -19.02 27.22
C GLY A 106 -18.42 -18.56 28.23
N TYR A 107 -17.15 -18.90 28.04
CA TYR A 107 -16.03 -18.42 28.85
C TYR A 107 -15.36 -17.24 28.14
N SER A 108 -14.95 -16.23 28.91
CA SER A 108 -14.21 -15.08 28.40
C SER A 108 -12.81 -15.05 28.99
N SER A 109 -11.81 -14.75 28.15
CA SER A 109 -10.48 -14.41 28.64
C SER A 109 -10.48 -13.04 29.32
N GLU A 110 -9.36 -12.71 29.97
CA GLU A 110 -9.12 -11.33 30.40
C GLU A 110 -9.03 -10.39 29.20
N TYR A 111 -9.38 -9.11 29.41
CA TYR A 111 -9.24 -8.07 28.42
C TYR A 111 -7.76 -7.73 28.21
N GLN A 112 -7.35 -7.66 26.93
CA GLN A 112 -6.01 -7.28 26.53
C GLN A 112 -6.07 -5.98 25.70
N SER A 113 -5.21 -5.02 26.01
CA SER A 113 -5.11 -3.77 25.24
C SER A 113 -4.54 -4.02 23.85
N SER A 114 -5.24 -3.57 22.82
CA SER A 114 -4.77 -3.56 21.43
C SER A 114 -4.21 -2.20 21.06
N ARG A 115 -2.88 -2.11 20.93
CA ARG A 115 -2.15 -0.84 20.67
C ARG A 115 -1.73 -0.65 19.22
N VAL A 116 -1.89 -1.66 18.37
CA VAL A 116 -1.52 -1.65 16.96
C VAL A 116 -2.67 -2.16 16.11
N GLY A 117 -2.58 -1.94 14.82
CA GLY A 117 -3.53 -2.43 13.83
C GLY A 117 -4.85 -1.69 13.79
N VAL A 118 -5.67 -2.11 12.85
CA VAL A 118 -7.05 -1.64 12.64
C VAL A 118 -7.98 -2.83 12.87
N PRO A 119 -9.10 -2.65 13.58
CA PRO A 119 -10.04 -3.75 13.79
C PRO A 119 -10.55 -4.30 12.45
N GLN A 120 -10.42 -5.61 12.26
CA GLN A 120 -10.90 -6.27 11.04
C GLN A 120 -12.41 -6.20 10.93
N GLY A 121 -12.94 -6.12 9.71
CA GLY A 121 -14.37 -6.02 9.45
C GLY A 121 -14.99 -4.64 9.74
N THR A 122 -14.17 -3.62 9.97
CA THR A 122 -14.61 -2.23 10.16
C THR A 122 -14.76 -1.50 8.82
N ILE A 123 -15.55 -0.44 8.80
CA ILE A 123 -15.76 0.40 7.62
C ILE A 123 -14.60 1.38 7.43
N LEU A 124 -13.99 1.81 8.54
CA LEU A 124 -12.86 2.73 8.53
C LEU A 124 -11.54 2.05 8.14
N GLY A 125 -11.36 0.77 8.46
CA GLY A 125 -10.11 0.04 8.21
C GLY A 125 -9.56 0.21 6.81
N PRO A 126 -10.31 -0.12 5.76
CA PRO A 126 -9.86 0.05 4.37
C PRO A 126 -9.47 1.49 3.99
N LEU A 127 -10.20 2.49 4.49
CA LEU A 127 -9.89 3.90 4.22
C LEU A 127 -8.61 4.34 4.91
N LEU A 128 -8.42 3.90 6.16
CA LEU A 128 -7.23 4.20 6.93
C LEU A 128 -6.00 3.53 6.32
N TRP A 129 -6.12 2.27 5.87
CA TRP A 129 -5.06 1.58 5.15
C TRP A 129 -4.69 2.31 3.87
N ASN A 130 -5.66 2.64 3.04
CA ASN A 130 -5.42 3.35 1.79
C ASN A 130 -4.73 4.70 2.02
N SER A 131 -5.13 5.45 3.05
CA SER A 131 -4.48 6.71 3.42
C SER A 131 -3.07 6.49 3.97
N PHE A 132 -2.84 5.36 4.66
CA PHE A 132 -1.55 5.01 5.25
C PHE A 132 -0.50 4.67 4.19
N ILE A 133 -0.89 3.92 3.13
CA ILE A 133 0.01 3.46 2.06
C ILE A 133 0.11 4.45 0.89
N ASP A 134 -0.65 5.54 0.89
CA ASP A 134 -0.72 6.47 -0.26
C ASP A 134 0.63 7.11 -0.59
N ASP A 135 1.47 7.35 0.40
CA ASP A 135 2.81 7.94 0.26
C ASP A 135 3.90 6.93 -0.16
N LEU A 136 3.59 5.63 -0.27
CA LEU A 136 4.48 4.66 -0.90
C LEU A 136 4.47 4.89 -2.42
N ASN A 137 5.36 5.74 -2.90
CA ASN A 137 5.45 6.13 -4.31
C ASN A 137 6.92 6.11 -4.80
N PRO A 138 7.50 4.92 -4.99
CA PRO A 138 8.85 4.79 -5.53
C PRO A 138 8.92 5.33 -6.97
N PRO A 139 10.13 5.63 -7.49
CA PRO A 139 10.33 6.29 -8.79
C PRO A 139 10.12 5.36 -10.01
N VAL A 140 9.20 4.41 -9.90
CA VAL A 140 8.78 3.49 -10.96
C VAL A 140 7.27 3.39 -11.03
N ALA A 141 6.74 2.77 -12.07
CA ALA A 141 5.31 2.50 -12.16
C ALA A 141 4.88 1.62 -10.99
N THR A 142 3.83 2.03 -10.31
CA THR A 142 3.32 1.39 -9.09
C THR A 142 1.84 1.14 -9.25
N LEU A 143 1.41 -0.07 -8.89
CA LEU A 143 0.00 -0.44 -8.80
C LEU A 143 -0.24 -1.04 -7.41
N LYS A 144 -1.26 -0.55 -6.71
CA LYS A 144 -1.66 -1.02 -5.38
C LYS A 144 -3.06 -1.62 -5.43
N TYR A 145 -3.23 -2.76 -4.78
CA TYR A 145 -4.54 -3.37 -4.54
C TYR A 145 -4.62 -3.83 -3.08
N ALA A 146 -5.19 -3.00 -2.23
CA ALA A 146 -5.11 -3.10 -0.77
C ALA A 146 -3.63 -3.04 -0.30
N ASP A 147 -3.14 -4.13 0.27
CA ASP A 147 -1.76 -4.32 0.71
C ASP A 147 -0.85 -4.85 -0.41
N ASP A 148 -1.40 -5.55 -1.39
CA ASP A 148 -0.64 -5.98 -2.56
C ASP A 148 -0.11 -4.78 -3.34
N THR A 149 1.19 -4.70 -3.52
CA THR A 149 1.84 -3.62 -4.25
C THR A 149 2.77 -4.18 -5.32
N THR A 150 2.51 -3.81 -6.56
CA THR A 150 3.31 -4.21 -7.72
C THR A 150 4.07 -3.01 -8.26
N LEU A 151 5.39 -3.12 -8.28
CA LEU A 151 6.30 -2.17 -8.90
C LEU A 151 6.76 -2.73 -10.24
N TYR A 152 6.79 -1.92 -11.29
CA TYR A 152 7.24 -2.39 -12.60
C TYR A 152 7.88 -1.28 -13.41
N THR A 153 8.85 -1.67 -14.25
CA THR A 153 9.59 -0.74 -15.13
C THR A 153 10.11 -1.48 -16.35
N ALA A 154 10.25 -0.76 -17.46
CA ALA A 154 10.89 -1.30 -18.64
C ALA A 154 12.41 -1.47 -18.42
N LEU A 155 12.94 -2.61 -18.80
CA LEU A 155 14.37 -2.84 -18.98
C LEU A 155 14.72 -2.48 -20.43
N ARG A 156 15.59 -1.51 -20.62
CA ARG A 156 15.99 -1.03 -21.95
C ARG A 156 17.22 -1.75 -22.48
N LYS A 157 17.37 -1.79 -23.79
CA LYS A 157 18.51 -2.45 -24.48
C LYS A 157 19.84 -1.83 -24.11
N ASP A 158 19.91 -0.52 -23.93
CA ASP A 158 21.09 0.23 -23.51
C ASP A 158 21.47 0.02 -22.04
N GLU A 159 20.56 -0.52 -21.24
CA GLU A 159 20.79 -0.86 -19.82
C GLU A 159 21.37 -2.26 -19.62
N VAL A 160 21.54 -3.03 -20.70
CA VAL A 160 21.98 -4.43 -20.64
C VAL A 160 23.31 -4.60 -21.39
N THR A 161 24.33 -5.10 -20.69
CA THR A 161 25.60 -5.51 -21.30
C THR A 161 25.60 -7.02 -21.41
N ILE A 162 25.74 -7.55 -22.65
CA ILE A 162 25.92 -8.98 -22.87
C ILE A 162 27.40 -9.28 -22.64
N THR A 163 27.72 -9.97 -21.56
CA THR A 163 29.08 -10.28 -21.16
C THR A 163 29.62 -11.57 -21.79
N ASP A 164 28.72 -12.43 -22.28
CA ASP A 164 29.09 -13.66 -22.96
C ASP A 164 27.99 -14.08 -23.95
N SER A 165 28.35 -14.08 -25.24
CA SER A 165 27.45 -14.46 -26.33
C SER A 165 27.14 -15.96 -26.40
N THR A 166 27.97 -16.79 -25.76
CA THR A 166 27.79 -18.26 -25.76
C THR A 166 26.96 -18.77 -24.60
N SER A 167 26.93 -18.07 -23.47
CA SER A 167 26.19 -18.47 -22.28
C SER A 167 24.92 -17.62 -22.02
N LEU A 168 24.59 -16.67 -22.91
CA LEU A 168 23.45 -15.73 -22.77
C LEU A 168 23.42 -15.00 -21.40
N LYS A 169 24.59 -14.80 -20.79
CA LYS A 169 24.68 -14.02 -19.53
C LYS A 169 24.58 -12.53 -19.85
N ALA A 170 23.46 -11.94 -19.46
CA ALA A 170 23.23 -10.51 -19.53
C ALA A 170 23.37 -9.90 -18.13
N THR A 171 24.13 -8.82 -18.02
CA THR A 171 24.26 -8.07 -16.77
C THR A 171 23.63 -6.69 -16.96
N VAL A 172 22.72 -6.32 -16.06
CA VAL A 172 22.16 -4.97 -16.02
C VAL A 172 23.25 -4.03 -15.47
N THR A 173 23.50 -2.92 -16.17
CA THR A 173 24.50 -1.95 -15.73
C THR A 173 24.10 -1.36 -14.38
N PRO A 174 25.02 -1.25 -13.39
CA PRO A 174 24.71 -0.83 -12.02
C PRO A 174 24.02 0.54 -11.94
N ASN A 175 24.28 1.45 -12.88
CA ASN A 175 23.74 2.82 -12.88
C ASN A 175 22.30 2.94 -13.40
N HIS A 176 21.66 1.85 -13.82
CA HIS A 176 20.30 1.87 -14.41
C HIS A 176 19.34 0.86 -13.75
N ASN A 177 19.64 0.42 -12.54
CA ASN A 177 18.77 -0.53 -11.85
C ASN A 177 17.63 0.17 -11.10
N ARG A 178 16.71 0.77 -11.87
CA ARG A 178 15.53 1.50 -11.35
C ARG A 178 14.68 0.63 -10.44
N LEU A 179 14.58 -0.67 -10.70
CA LEU A 179 13.81 -1.57 -9.85
C LEU A 179 14.50 -1.79 -8.50
N GLN A 180 15.85 -1.82 -8.47
CA GLN A 180 16.61 -1.91 -7.22
C GLN A 180 16.48 -0.63 -6.39
N GLU A 181 16.49 0.53 -7.02
CA GLU A 181 16.24 1.82 -6.35
C GLU A 181 14.83 1.85 -5.76
N ALA A 182 13.85 1.37 -6.53
CA ALA A 182 12.47 1.27 -6.07
C ALA A 182 12.31 0.28 -4.90
N ALA A 183 13.05 -0.84 -4.91
CA ALA A 183 13.10 -1.79 -3.80
C ALA A 183 13.70 -1.16 -2.53
N THR A 184 14.81 -0.43 -2.68
CA THR A 184 15.44 0.30 -1.58
C THR A 184 14.48 1.34 -0.99
N TYR A 185 13.83 2.14 -1.85
CA TYR A 185 12.80 3.09 -1.43
C TYR A 185 11.68 2.41 -0.63
N ALA A 186 11.18 1.27 -1.12
CA ALA A 186 10.13 0.51 -0.43
C ALA A 186 10.59 -0.01 0.94
N ALA A 187 11.84 -0.49 1.03
CA ALA A 187 12.42 -0.94 2.30
C ALA A 187 12.58 0.22 3.30
N GLU A 188 13.03 1.39 2.87
CA GLU A 188 13.13 2.59 3.69
C GLU A 188 11.76 3.07 4.16
N TRP A 189 10.77 3.03 3.25
CA TRP A 189 9.38 3.34 3.59
C TRP A 189 8.86 2.37 4.67
N CYS A 190 9.10 1.07 4.53
CA CYS A 190 8.73 0.07 5.53
C CYS A 190 9.38 0.34 6.88
N HIS A 191 10.67 0.62 6.90
CA HIS A 191 11.39 0.95 8.13
C HIS A 191 10.80 2.18 8.82
N SER A 192 10.54 3.25 8.08
CA SER A 192 9.97 4.51 8.59
C SER A 192 8.54 4.33 9.12
N ASN A 193 7.77 3.46 8.50
CA ASN A 193 6.38 3.19 8.86
C ASN A 193 6.21 2.00 9.82
N LYS A 194 7.32 1.38 10.26
CA LYS A 194 7.33 0.19 11.14
C LYS A 194 6.54 -0.98 10.55
N MET A 195 6.61 -1.13 9.23
CA MET A 195 6.01 -2.23 8.47
C MET A 195 7.08 -3.27 8.15
N THR A 196 6.65 -4.50 7.88
CA THR A 196 7.51 -5.62 7.44
C THR A 196 7.01 -6.15 6.11
N LEU A 197 7.92 -6.31 5.17
CA LEU A 197 7.71 -7.03 3.90
C LEU A 197 7.92 -8.52 4.11
#